data_d72cee856802701053b720466906e722
#
_entry.id   d72cee856802701053b720466906e722
#
_cell.length_a   1.000
_cell.length_b   1.000
_cell.length_c   1.000
_cell.angle_alpha   90.00
_cell.angle_beta   90.00
_cell.angle_gamma   90.00
#
_symmetry.space_group_name_H-M   'P 1'
#
loop_
_entity.id
_entity.type
_entity.pdbx_description
1 polymer ?
#
loop_
_entity_poly.entity_id
_entity_poly.type
_entity_poly.pdbx_seq_one_letter_code
_entity_poly.pdbx_strand_id
1 'polypeptide(L)'
;MHYGVETMAKQVPWNKVILEEFIDKALLTEDEEKIMRTRIAGWTRVQQSMEFGMSLATIDRIIRRLKAKYDHAQKYSPLLPVRKESAEELYVDTH
;
A
#
# COMPACT_ATOMS: atom_id res chain seq x y z
N MET A 1 -4.20 15.45 8.61
CA MET A 1 -4.23 15.20 8.22
C MET A 1 -4.06 14.01 7.98
N HIS A 2 -3.95 13.43 7.63
CA HIS A 2 -3.84 12.48 7.44
C HIS A 2 -3.04 11.97 6.84
N TYR A 3 -2.67 11.59 6.71
CA TYR A 3 -1.81 11.34 6.41
C TYR A 3 -1.57 10.23 5.78
N GLY A 4 -0.79 9.78 5.67
CA GLY A 4 -0.35 8.87 4.74
C GLY A 4 -0.85 7.51 4.82
N VAL A 5 -1.47 7.24 5.85
CA VAL A 5 -1.85 5.89 6.05
C VAL A 5 -3.00 5.44 5.27
N GLU A 6 -3.95 6.33 5.08
CA GLU A 6 -5.06 5.90 4.33
C GLU A 6 -4.81 6.00 2.88
N THR A 7 -3.68 6.53 2.52
CA THR A 7 -3.49 6.93 1.16
C THR A 7 -3.01 5.85 0.24
N MET A 8 -2.44 4.74 0.75
CA MET A 8 -2.06 3.66 -0.13
C MET A 8 -3.26 3.20 -0.95
N ALA A 9 -4.42 3.07 -0.32
CA ALA A 9 -5.62 2.65 -1.01
C ALA A 9 -6.16 3.72 -1.94
N LYS A 10 -5.84 5.02 -1.68
CA LYS A 10 -6.33 6.11 -2.50
C LYS A 10 -5.35 6.58 -3.56
N GLN A 11 -4.09 6.19 -3.44
CA GLN A 11 -3.04 6.62 -4.36
C GLN A 11 -3.01 5.85 -5.66
N VAL A 12 -3.70 4.74 -5.71
CA VAL A 12 -3.72 3.85 -6.86
C VAL A 12 -5.17 3.50 -7.16
N PRO A 13 -5.57 3.46 -8.44
CA PRO A 13 -6.93 3.06 -8.79
C PRO A 13 -7.05 1.54 -8.72
N TRP A 14 -7.11 1.02 -7.50
CA TRP A 14 -7.08 -0.42 -7.27
C TRP A 14 -8.27 -1.12 -7.95
N ASN A 15 -7.95 -2.21 -8.62
CA ASN A 15 -8.93 -3.16 -9.09
C ASN A 15 -8.29 -4.54 -8.95
N LYS A 16 -9.04 -5.58 -9.29
CA LYS A 16 -8.57 -6.94 -9.07
C LYS A 16 -7.27 -7.21 -9.84
N VAL A 17 -7.17 -6.73 -11.06
CA VAL A 17 -5.99 -6.97 -11.89
C VAL A 17 -4.76 -6.33 -11.25
N ILE A 18 -4.86 -5.07 -10.86
CA ILE A 18 -3.74 -4.35 -10.26
C ILE A 18 -3.36 -4.97 -8.93
N LEU A 19 -4.35 -5.32 -8.12
CA LEU A 19 -4.08 -5.91 -6.81
C LEU A 19 -3.35 -7.24 -6.92
N GLU A 20 -3.83 -8.13 -7.78
CA GLU A 20 -3.21 -9.45 -7.92
C GLU A 20 -1.83 -9.33 -8.54
N GLU A 21 -1.65 -8.40 -9.46
CA GLU A 21 -0.32 -8.16 -10.03
C GLU A 21 0.66 -7.70 -8.95
N PHE A 22 0.22 -6.78 -8.08
CA PHE A 22 1.07 -6.29 -7.00
C PHE A 22 1.44 -7.43 -6.05
N ILE A 23 0.44 -8.20 -5.63
CA ILE A 23 0.69 -9.30 -4.69
C ILE A 23 1.69 -10.29 -5.27
N ASP A 24 1.52 -10.62 -6.54
CA ASP A 24 2.38 -11.57 -7.22
C ASP A 24 3.81 -11.03 -7.38
N LYS A 25 3.94 -9.81 -7.90
CA LYS A 25 5.26 -9.26 -8.21
C LYS A 25 6.04 -8.85 -6.99
N ALA A 26 5.34 -8.40 -5.95
CA ALA A 26 6.01 -7.92 -4.74
C ALA A 26 6.28 -9.05 -3.74
N LEU A 27 5.72 -10.23 -3.98
CA LEU A 27 5.91 -11.39 -3.11
C LEU A 27 5.57 -11.04 -1.66
N LEU A 28 4.34 -10.58 -1.46
CA LEU A 28 3.91 -10.12 -0.14
C LEU A 28 3.85 -11.27 0.86
N THR A 29 4.21 -10.97 2.10
CA THR A 29 4.00 -11.93 3.19
C THR A 29 2.50 -12.03 3.47
N GLU A 30 2.12 -13.04 4.23
CA GLU A 30 0.73 -13.25 4.59
C GLU A 30 0.15 -12.04 5.31
N ASP A 31 0.91 -11.48 6.26
CA ASP A 31 0.47 -10.29 6.98
C ASP A 31 0.32 -9.08 6.07
N GLU A 32 1.29 -8.90 5.18
CA GLU A 32 1.23 -7.79 4.24
C GLU A 32 0.03 -7.91 3.32
N GLU A 33 -0.25 -9.11 2.85
CA GLU A 33 -1.39 -9.32 1.96
C GLU A 33 -2.70 -9.03 2.66
N LYS A 34 -2.88 -9.51 3.90
CA LYS A 34 -4.15 -9.28 4.59
C LYS A 34 -4.35 -7.80 4.91
N ILE A 35 -3.28 -7.08 5.26
CA ILE A 35 -3.38 -5.65 5.50
C ILE A 35 -3.74 -4.93 4.20
N MET A 36 -3.11 -5.30 3.10
CA MET A 36 -3.39 -4.68 1.81
C MET A 36 -4.85 -4.90 1.39
N ARG A 37 -5.31 -6.13 1.45
CA ARG A 37 -6.67 -6.46 1.01
C ARG A 37 -7.72 -5.75 1.85
N THR A 38 -7.52 -5.69 3.17
CA THR A 38 -8.50 -5.04 4.04
C THR A 38 -8.46 -3.52 3.90
N ARG A 39 -7.28 -2.94 3.65
CA ARG A 39 -7.21 -1.49 3.39
C ARG A 39 -7.99 -1.12 2.13
N ILE A 40 -7.82 -1.91 1.08
CA ILE A 40 -8.55 -1.65 -0.16
C ILE A 40 -10.05 -1.83 0.04
N ALA A 41 -10.43 -2.76 0.92
CA ALA A 41 -11.83 -2.97 1.25
C ALA A 41 -12.42 -1.87 2.14
N GLY A 42 -11.58 -0.94 2.60
CA GLY A 42 -12.06 0.21 3.36
C GLY A 42 -11.92 0.10 4.87
N TRP A 43 -11.20 -0.91 5.35
CA TRP A 43 -11.01 -1.06 6.80
C TRP A 43 -10.11 0.04 7.34
N THR A 44 -10.41 0.50 8.54
CA THR A 44 -9.54 1.45 9.24
C THR A 44 -8.39 0.70 9.90
N ARG A 45 -7.35 1.46 10.29
CA ARG A 45 -6.23 0.87 11.02
C ARG A 45 -6.68 0.26 12.35
N VAL A 46 -7.64 0.90 13.00
CA VAL A 46 -8.17 0.38 14.27
C VAL A 46 -8.85 -0.97 14.04
N GLN A 47 -9.66 -1.08 12.99
CA GLN A 47 -10.31 -2.34 12.67
C GLN A 47 -9.28 -3.43 12.37
N GLN A 48 -8.24 -3.10 11.63
CA GLN A 48 -7.18 -4.06 11.32
C GLN A 48 -6.45 -4.49 12.59
N SER A 49 -6.16 -3.53 13.46
CA SER A 49 -5.49 -3.81 14.73
C SER A 49 -6.30 -4.79 15.56
N MET A 50 -7.59 -4.54 15.68
CA MET A 50 -8.45 -5.38 16.50
C MET A 50 -8.64 -6.76 15.89
N GLU A 51 -8.85 -6.81 14.59
CA GLU A 51 -9.12 -8.08 13.93
C GLU A 51 -7.90 -8.99 13.88
N PHE A 52 -6.73 -8.41 13.62
CA PHE A 52 -5.52 -9.20 13.41
C PHE A 52 -4.63 -9.29 14.64
N GLY A 53 -5.02 -8.64 15.75
CA GLY A 53 -4.23 -8.67 16.96
C GLY A 53 -2.88 -8.00 16.83
N MET A 54 -2.80 -6.93 16.06
CA MET A 54 -1.57 -6.19 15.82
C MET A 54 -1.69 -4.79 16.40
N SER A 55 -0.59 -4.25 16.92
CA SER A 55 -0.59 -2.87 17.38
C SER A 55 -0.69 -1.92 16.20
N LEU A 56 -1.16 -0.70 16.45
CA LEU A 56 -1.23 0.31 15.41
C LEU A 56 0.16 0.59 14.82
N ALA A 57 1.19 0.56 15.67
CA ALA A 57 2.56 0.77 15.19
C ALA A 57 2.97 -0.32 14.22
N THR A 58 2.57 -1.56 14.48
CA THR A 58 2.86 -2.67 13.58
C THR A 58 2.12 -2.50 12.26
N ILE A 59 0.84 -2.12 12.33
CA ILE A 59 0.06 -1.85 11.13
C ILE A 59 0.74 -0.77 10.28
N ASP A 60 1.15 0.32 10.92
CA ASP A 60 1.81 1.42 10.20
C ASP A 60 3.12 0.98 9.56
N ARG A 61 3.87 0.14 10.25
CA ARG A 61 5.13 -0.37 9.71
C ARG A 61 4.87 -1.23 8.48
N ILE A 62 3.85 -2.06 8.54
CA ILE A 62 3.47 -2.90 7.41
C ILE A 62 3.05 -2.04 6.22
N ILE A 63 2.26 -0.99 6.47
CA ILE A 63 1.81 -0.10 5.40
C ILE A 63 3.02 0.58 4.75
N ARG A 64 4.00 1.01 5.53
CA ARG A 64 5.21 1.62 4.96
C ARG A 64 5.98 0.63 4.08
N ARG A 65 6.07 -0.64 4.53
CA ARG A 65 6.72 -1.66 3.73
C ARG A 65 5.95 -1.93 2.44
N LEU A 66 4.62 -1.91 2.51
CA LEU A 66 3.80 -2.10 1.32
C LEU A 66 4.06 -0.99 0.29
N LYS A 67 4.18 0.25 0.75
CA LYS A 67 4.48 1.36 -0.15
C LYS A 67 5.83 1.16 -0.83
N ALA A 68 6.83 0.78 -0.07
CA ALA A 68 8.16 0.56 -0.61
C ALA A 68 8.16 -0.60 -1.61
N LYS A 69 7.48 -1.69 -1.28
CA LYS A 69 7.39 -2.83 -2.18
C LYS A 69 6.64 -2.49 -3.45
N TYR A 70 5.59 -1.67 -3.32
CA TYR A 70 4.83 -1.25 -4.49
C TYR A 70 5.69 -0.41 -5.41
N ASP A 71 6.39 0.58 -4.86
CA ASP A 71 7.23 1.44 -5.68
C ASP A 71 8.32 0.66 -6.39
N HIS A 72 8.85 -0.37 -5.72
CA HIS A 72 9.85 -1.23 -6.34
C HIS A 72 9.24 -2.07 -7.46
N ALA A 73 8.11 -2.73 -7.18
CA ALA A 73 7.46 -3.59 -8.17
C ALA A 73 6.98 -2.80 -9.37
N GLN A 74 6.53 -1.58 -9.15
CA GLN A 74 6.01 -0.73 -10.20
C GLN A 74 7.05 -0.46 -11.29
N LYS A 75 8.32 -0.43 -10.92
CA LYS A 75 9.39 -0.20 -11.89
C LYS A 75 9.50 -1.34 -12.90
N TYR A 76 9.05 -2.51 -12.54
CA TYR A 76 9.20 -3.70 -13.36
C TYR A 76 7.88 -4.26 -13.89
N SER A 77 6.76 -3.62 -13.58
CA SER A 77 5.46 -4.10 -14.04
C SER A 77 4.70 -2.97 -14.72
N PRO A 78 4.41 -3.09 -16.01
CA PRO A 78 3.66 -2.05 -16.70
C PRO A 78 2.19 -1.99 -16.28
N LEU A 79 1.71 -3.00 -15.54
CA LEU A 79 0.33 -2.99 -15.07
C LEU A 79 0.14 -2.14 -13.81
N LEU A 80 1.23 -1.79 -13.11
CA LEU A 80 1.13 -1.04 -11.86
C LEU A 80 1.34 0.45 -12.09
N PRO A 81 0.31 1.27 -11.87
CA PRO A 81 0.48 2.72 -12.03
C PRO A 81 1.30 3.30 -10.89
N VAL A 82 1.93 4.44 -11.15
CA VAL A 82 2.72 5.14 -10.14
C VAL A 82 1.79 5.65 -9.04
N ARG A 83 2.19 5.49 -7.77
CA ARG A 83 1.45 6.06 -6.67
C ARG A 83 1.44 7.58 -6.78
N LYS A 84 0.32 8.20 -6.45
CA LYS A 84 0.22 9.65 -6.53
C LYS A 84 1.23 10.33 -5.62
N GLU A 85 1.40 9.81 -4.41
CA GLU A 85 2.34 10.37 -3.46
C GLU A 85 3.77 10.25 -3.97
N SER A 86 4.10 9.11 -4.59
CA SER A 86 5.43 8.89 -5.12
C SER A 86 5.73 9.87 -6.25
N ALA A 87 4.74 10.11 -7.11
CA ALA A 87 4.90 11.07 -8.19
C ALA A 87 5.11 12.47 -7.65
N GLU A 88 4.38 12.83 -6.60
CA GLU A 88 4.52 14.14 -5.97
C GLU A 88 5.91 14.30 -5.33
N GLU A 89 6.38 13.24 -4.71
CA GLU A 89 7.71 13.27 -4.11
C GLU A 89 8.79 13.49 -5.15
N LEU A 90 8.67 12.80 -6.29
CA LEU A 90 9.63 12.97 -7.36
C LEU A 90 9.59 14.39 -7.90
N TYR A 91 8.39 14.94 -8.01
CA TYR A 91 8.24 16.29 -8.51
C TYR A 91 8.88 17.31 -7.57
N VAL A 92 8.66 17.12 -6.27
CA VAL A 92 9.24 18.01 -5.25
C VAL A 92 10.74 17.92 -5.27
N ASP A 93 11.28 16.75 -5.44
CA ASP A 93 12.72 16.54 -5.41
C ASP A 93 13.45 17.24 -6.54
N THR A 94 12.75 17.62 -7.59
CA THR A 94 13.40 18.32 -8.70
C THR A 94 13.65 19.79 -8.39
N HIS A 95 13.11 20.28 -7.29
CA HIS A 95 13.36 21.65 -6.89
C HIS A 95 14.60 21.75 -6.05
#